data_deba1e5dc4d4ce5a3b8165b2500501d4
#
_entry.id   deba1e5dc4d4ce5a3b8165b2500501d4
#
_cell.length_a   1.000
_cell.length_b   1.000
_cell.length_c   1.000
_cell.angle_alpha   90.00
_cell.angle_beta   90.00
_cell.angle_gamma   90.00
#
_symmetry.space_group_name_H-M   'P 1'
#
loop_
_entity.id
_entity.type
_entity.pdbx_description
1 polymer ?
#
loop_
_entity_poly.entity_id
_entity_poly.type
_entity_poly.pdbx_seq_one_letter_code
_entity_poly.pdbx_strand_id
1 'polypeptide(L)'
;RACLEYLVAHTDGLGAALRERMDAIEAQIVPAGASGQVKRGGRRFALIAAAGEMATAAGLTAWPVGEAIRATRLCFDAWLKLRGGAGSSEKANMLRQVRAFLETHGDGRFAMWHRGADDHAAKTLHRAGVRRMLNEDGEPIKTNSQHGAEFGDNMPAAWGEGVSYEYFV
;
A
#
# COMPACT_ATOMS: atom_id res chain seq x y z
N ARG A 1 -22.83 20.33 -27.71
CA ARG A 1 -24.03 21.15 -27.74
C ARG A 1 -25.21 20.38 -27.19
N ALA A 2 -25.61 19.24 -27.80
CA ALA A 2 -26.78 18.44 -27.35
C ALA A 2 -26.75 18.06 -25.87
N CYS A 3 -25.60 17.70 -25.31
CA CYS A 3 -25.46 17.40 -23.88
C CYS A 3 -25.82 18.62 -22.99
N LEU A 4 -25.33 19.81 -23.34
CA LEU A 4 -25.65 21.03 -22.59
C LEU A 4 -27.12 21.40 -22.69
N GLU A 5 -27.73 21.28 -23.87
CA GLU A 5 -29.15 21.49 -24.10
C GLU A 5 -30.01 20.52 -23.25
N TYR A 6 -29.60 19.25 -23.20
CA TYR A 6 -30.23 18.25 -22.35
C TYR A 6 -30.11 18.59 -20.86
N LEU A 7 -28.90 18.97 -20.37
CA LEU A 7 -28.67 19.32 -18.98
C LEU A 7 -29.52 20.55 -18.55
N VAL A 8 -29.58 21.57 -19.40
CA VAL A 8 -30.37 22.77 -19.12
C VAL A 8 -31.87 22.45 -19.05
N ALA A 9 -32.37 21.60 -19.96
CA ALA A 9 -33.77 21.20 -19.98
C ALA A 9 -34.19 20.30 -18.80
N HIS A 10 -33.22 19.60 -18.14
CA HIS A 10 -33.49 18.63 -17.08
C HIS A 10 -32.80 19.00 -15.77
N THR A 11 -32.52 20.27 -15.52
CA THR A 11 -31.81 20.74 -14.33
C THR A 11 -32.48 20.29 -13.03
N ASP A 12 -33.83 20.34 -13.00
CA ASP A 12 -34.60 19.98 -11.84
C ASP A 12 -34.55 18.46 -11.60
N GLY A 13 -34.06 18.07 -10.43
CA GLY A 13 -33.95 16.65 -10.04
C GLY A 13 -32.74 15.89 -10.58
N LEU A 14 -32.00 16.42 -11.57
CA LEU A 14 -30.85 15.74 -12.19
C LEU A 14 -29.80 15.34 -11.15
N GLY A 15 -29.49 16.22 -10.22
CA GLY A 15 -28.50 15.96 -9.17
C GLY A 15 -28.93 14.87 -8.19
N ALA A 16 -30.20 14.73 -7.93
CA ALA A 16 -30.73 13.64 -7.10
C ALA A 16 -30.69 12.31 -7.84
N ALA A 17 -31.17 12.27 -9.07
CA ALA A 17 -31.12 11.07 -9.93
C ALA A 17 -29.69 10.59 -10.18
N LEU A 18 -28.75 11.50 -10.36
CA LEU A 18 -27.33 11.15 -10.51
C LEU A 18 -26.77 10.52 -9.23
N ARG A 19 -27.06 11.07 -8.06
CA ARG A 19 -26.60 10.52 -6.78
C ARG A 19 -27.17 9.13 -6.52
N GLU A 20 -28.45 8.92 -6.76
CA GLU A 20 -29.08 7.62 -6.60
C GLU A 20 -28.44 6.55 -7.50
N ARG A 21 -28.21 6.89 -8.79
CA ARG A 21 -27.51 5.99 -9.71
C ARG A 21 -26.07 5.72 -9.28
N MET A 22 -25.36 6.76 -8.82
CA MET A 22 -24.00 6.58 -8.28
C MET A 22 -23.98 5.64 -7.10
N ASP A 23 -24.91 5.77 -6.16
CA ASP A 23 -24.99 4.92 -4.98
C ASP A 23 -25.24 3.45 -5.37
N ALA A 24 -26.17 3.23 -6.29
CA ALA A 24 -26.47 1.91 -6.81
C ALA A 24 -25.26 1.26 -7.55
N ILE A 25 -24.54 2.02 -8.36
CA ILE A 25 -23.35 1.54 -9.08
C ILE A 25 -22.20 1.31 -8.12
N GLU A 26 -21.96 2.23 -7.18
CA GLU A 26 -20.90 2.08 -6.17
C GLU A 26 -21.09 0.78 -5.37
N ALA A 27 -22.32 0.47 -4.96
CA ALA A 27 -22.64 -0.77 -4.27
C ALA A 27 -22.35 -2.03 -5.10
N GLN A 28 -22.39 -1.93 -6.43
CA GLN A 28 -22.10 -3.06 -7.33
C GLN A 28 -20.59 -3.27 -7.59
N ILE A 29 -19.81 -2.18 -7.68
CA ILE A 29 -18.43 -2.25 -8.10
C ILE A 29 -17.44 -2.29 -6.93
N VAL A 30 -17.77 -1.68 -5.78
CA VAL A 30 -16.87 -1.58 -4.62
C VAL A 30 -17.02 -2.83 -3.74
N PRO A 31 -15.93 -3.58 -3.49
CA PRO A 31 -15.98 -4.76 -2.62
C PRO A 31 -16.41 -4.41 -1.20
N ALA A 32 -17.15 -5.33 -0.56
CA ALA A 32 -17.46 -5.23 0.87
C ALA A 32 -16.17 -5.15 1.70
N GLY A 33 -16.15 -4.28 2.72
CA GLY A 33 -14.97 -4.08 3.56
C GLY A 33 -13.81 -3.31 2.92
N ALA A 34 -13.99 -2.74 1.71
CA ALA A 34 -12.97 -1.94 1.07
C ALA A 34 -12.53 -0.74 1.92
N SER A 35 -11.23 -0.39 1.82
CA SER A 35 -10.66 0.76 2.51
C SER A 35 -11.31 2.08 2.08
N GLY A 36 -11.24 3.12 2.92
CA GLY A 36 -11.80 4.43 2.61
C GLY A 36 -11.25 5.05 1.32
N GLN A 37 -10.00 4.75 0.95
CA GLN A 37 -9.42 5.19 -0.31
C GLN A 37 -10.06 4.48 -1.51
N VAL A 38 -10.32 3.17 -1.40
CA VAL A 38 -10.98 2.40 -2.45
C VAL A 38 -12.43 2.86 -2.63
N LYS A 39 -13.15 3.13 -1.54
CA LYS A 39 -14.50 3.70 -1.58
C LYS A 39 -14.52 5.06 -2.29
N ARG A 40 -13.59 5.97 -1.94
CA ARG A 40 -13.47 7.27 -2.64
C ARG A 40 -13.11 7.13 -4.12
N GLY A 41 -12.24 6.17 -4.46
CA GLY A 41 -11.98 5.80 -5.86
C GLY A 41 -13.22 5.29 -6.56
N GLY A 42 -13.87 4.28 -5.98
CA GLY A 42 -15.11 3.69 -6.49
C GLY A 42 -16.20 4.72 -6.74
N ARG A 43 -16.37 5.70 -5.83
CA ARG A 43 -17.31 6.82 -6.01
C ARG A 43 -17.05 7.62 -7.28
N ARG A 44 -15.78 7.85 -7.65
CA ARG A 44 -15.43 8.56 -8.90
C ARG A 44 -15.74 7.71 -10.13
N PHE A 45 -15.44 6.41 -10.08
CA PHE A 45 -15.82 5.49 -11.15
C PHE A 45 -17.34 5.38 -11.28
N ALA A 46 -18.07 5.32 -10.18
CA ALA A 46 -19.53 5.31 -10.18
C ALA A 46 -20.13 6.58 -10.82
N LEU A 47 -19.52 7.75 -10.59
CA LEU A 47 -19.93 8.99 -11.25
C LEU A 47 -19.78 8.90 -12.77
N ILE A 48 -18.65 8.40 -13.26
CA ILE A 48 -18.41 8.26 -14.70
C ILE A 48 -19.42 7.28 -15.32
N ALA A 49 -19.67 6.15 -14.67
CA ALA A 49 -20.64 5.17 -15.14
C ALA A 49 -22.07 5.74 -15.15
N ALA A 50 -22.47 6.41 -14.06
CA ALA A 50 -23.80 7.02 -13.96
C ALA A 50 -24.02 8.09 -15.02
N ALA A 51 -23.03 8.97 -15.25
CA ALA A 51 -23.08 9.98 -16.30
C ALA A 51 -23.17 9.35 -17.71
N GLY A 52 -22.41 8.27 -17.97
CA GLY A 52 -22.46 7.54 -19.22
C GLY A 52 -23.82 6.88 -19.48
N GLU A 53 -24.42 6.25 -18.46
CA GLU A 53 -25.77 5.67 -18.58
C GLU A 53 -26.85 6.74 -18.77
N MET A 54 -26.71 7.88 -18.11
CA MET A 54 -27.63 9.00 -18.31
C MET A 54 -27.52 9.58 -19.73
N ALA A 55 -26.29 9.71 -20.26
CA ALA A 55 -26.08 10.14 -21.64
C ALA A 55 -26.66 9.13 -22.66
N THR A 56 -26.53 7.84 -22.36
CA THR A 56 -27.14 6.77 -23.18
C THR A 56 -28.67 6.86 -23.15
N ALA A 57 -29.27 7.02 -21.97
CA ALA A 57 -30.72 7.18 -21.82
C ALA A 57 -31.26 8.43 -22.53
N ALA A 58 -30.44 9.49 -22.57
CA ALA A 58 -30.77 10.74 -23.28
C ALA A 58 -30.55 10.65 -24.81
N GLY A 59 -30.12 9.51 -25.34
CA GLY A 59 -29.83 9.33 -26.77
C GLY A 59 -28.58 10.09 -27.25
N LEU A 60 -27.71 10.53 -26.35
CA LEU A 60 -26.49 11.27 -26.65
C LEU A 60 -25.33 10.35 -27.07
N THR A 61 -25.40 9.09 -26.71
CA THR A 61 -24.46 8.05 -27.12
C THR A 61 -25.19 6.95 -27.90
N ALA A 62 -24.46 6.24 -28.76
CA ALA A 62 -24.96 5.05 -29.45
C ALA A 62 -24.69 3.75 -28.65
N TRP A 63 -24.39 3.86 -27.38
CA TRP A 63 -24.06 2.70 -26.55
C TRP A 63 -25.32 1.94 -26.11
N PRO A 64 -25.23 0.62 -25.98
CA PRO A 64 -26.30 -0.14 -25.35
C PRO A 64 -26.36 0.21 -23.84
N VAL A 65 -27.55 0.07 -23.28
CA VAL A 65 -27.77 0.26 -21.84
C VAL A 65 -26.86 -0.70 -21.04
N GLY A 66 -26.20 -0.19 -20.02
CA GLY A 66 -25.26 -0.94 -19.18
C GLY A 66 -23.80 -0.94 -19.67
N GLU A 67 -23.53 -0.41 -20.86
CA GLU A 67 -22.17 -0.41 -21.42
C GLU A 67 -21.21 0.48 -20.63
N ALA A 68 -21.66 1.65 -20.19
CA ALA A 68 -20.88 2.54 -19.36
C ALA A 68 -20.52 1.89 -18.01
N ILE A 69 -21.46 1.19 -17.40
CA ILE A 69 -21.20 0.44 -16.15
C ILE A 69 -20.20 -0.68 -16.41
N ARG A 70 -20.37 -1.46 -17.47
CA ARG A 70 -19.46 -2.57 -17.83
C ARG A 70 -18.03 -2.08 -18.06
N ALA A 71 -17.85 -1.05 -18.86
CA ALA A 71 -16.54 -0.48 -19.15
C ALA A 71 -15.87 0.10 -17.91
N THR A 72 -16.64 0.84 -17.11
CA THR A 72 -16.15 1.45 -15.86
C THR A 72 -15.75 0.38 -14.85
N ARG A 73 -16.49 -0.72 -14.74
CA ARG A 73 -16.13 -1.86 -13.88
C ARG A 73 -14.79 -2.47 -14.29
N LEU A 74 -14.54 -2.70 -15.58
CA LEU A 74 -13.26 -3.19 -16.07
C LEU A 74 -12.10 -2.26 -15.69
N CYS A 75 -12.29 -0.95 -15.84
CA CYS A 75 -11.29 0.05 -15.45
C CYS A 75 -11.06 0.06 -13.94
N PHE A 76 -12.11 -0.03 -13.14
CA PHE A 76 -12.01 -0.08 -11.68
C PHE A 76 -11.28 -1.35 -11.21
N ASP A 77 -11.60 -2.51 -11.78
CA ASP A 77 -10.95 -3.78 -11.45
C ASP A 77 -9.45 -3.75 -11.82
N ALA A 78 -9.10 -3.18 -12.97
CA ALA A 78 -7.71 -2.98 -13.38
C ALA A 78 -6.97 -2.03 -12.42
N TRP A 79 -7.58 -0.91 -12.06
CA TRP A 79 -7.04 0.03 -11.07
C TRP A 79 -6.85 -0.63 -9.71
N LEU A 80 -7.81 -1.45 -9.27
CA LEU A 80 -7.75 -2.16 -8.00
C LEU A 80 -6.59 -3.16 -7.96
N LYS A 81 -6.34 -3.88 -9.07
CA LYS A 81 -5.20 -4.80 -9.23
C LYS A 81 -3.87 -4.05 -9.15
N LEU A 82 -3.72 -2.95 -9.90
CA LEU A 82 -2.51 -2.11 -9.89
C LEU A 82 -2.21 -1.51 -8.51
N ARG A 83 -3.25 -1.20 -7.75
CA ARG A 83 -3.14 -0.68 -6.39
C ARG A 83 -2.69 -1.74 -5.37
N GLY A 84 -2.81 -3.03 -5.68
CA GLY A 84 -2.56 -4.14 -4.75
C GLY A 84 -3.77 -4.57 -3.92
N GLY A 85 -4.99 -4.30 -4.43
CA GLY A 85 -6.24 -4.81 -3.87
C GLY A 85 -7.09 -3.78 -3.10
N ALA A 86 -8.15 -4.26 -2.46
CA ALA A 86 -9.15 -3.45 -1.76
C ALA A 86 -8.72 -2.93 -0.37
N GLY A 87 -7.57 -3.41 0.14
CA GLY A 87 -7.05 -3.04 1.45
C GLY A 87 -6.40 -1.65 1.52
N SER A 88 -5.86 -1.31 2.69
CA SER A 88 -5.08 -0.07 2.87
C SER A 88 -3.68 -0.24 2.27
N SER A 89 -3.45 0.40 1.13
CA SER A 89 -2.13 0.44 0.51
C SER A 89 -1.10 1.27 1.31
N GLU A 90 -1.55 2.18 2.16
CA GLU A 90 -0.67 3.01 3.00
C GLU A 90 0.13 2.15 3.97
N LYS A 91 -0.57 1.23 4.69
CA LYS A 91 0.09 0.31 5.62
C LYS A 91 1.12 -0.58 4.92
N ALA A 92 0.76 -1.15 3.76
CA ALA A 92 1.66 -1.98 2.98
C ALA A 92 2.86 -1.20 2.44
N ASN A 93 2.64 0.05 1.99
CA ASN A 93 3.72 0.93 1.54
C ASN A 93 4.64 1.34 2.68
N MET A 94 4.08 1.68 3.85
CA MET A 94 4.86 2.02 5.03
C MET A 94 5.76 0.85 5.47
N LEU A 95 5.20 -0.36 5.56
CA LEU A 95 5.98 -1.55 5.90
C LEU A 95 7.09 -1.82 4.87
N ARG A 96 6.82 -1.64 3.58
CA ARG A 96 7.82 -1.78 2.52
C ARG A 96 8.93 -0.74 2.65
N GLN A 97 8.59 0.52 2.96
CA GLN A 97 9.58 1.58 3.17
C GLN A 97 10.45 1.31 4.40
N VAL A 98 9.84 0.89 5.52
CA VAL A 98 10.58 0.50 6.73
C VAL A 98 11.53 -0.66 6.43
N ARG A 99 11.04 -1.69 5.75
CA ARG A 99 11.87 -2.84 5.36
C ARG A 99 13.03 -2.40 4.46
N ALA A 100 12.78 -1.63 3.41
CA ALA A 100 13.82 -1.12 2.53
C ALA A 100 14.84 -0.25 3.27
N PHE A 101 14.40 0.55 4.25
CA PHE A 101 15.29 1.32 5.10
C PHE A 101 16.21 0.41 5.94
N LEU A 102 15.67 -0.64 6.56
CA LEU A 102 16.44 -1.59 7.35
C LEU A 102 17.42 -2.39 6.47
N GLU A 103 16.98 -2.84 5.30
CA GLU A 103 17.83 -3.56 4.33
C GLU A 103 18.99 -2.68 3.83
N THR A 104 18.73 -1.40 3.59
CA THR A 104 19.75 -0.47 3.05
C THR A 104 20.71 0.05 4.13
N HIS A 105 20.22 0.27 5.34
CA HIS A 105 20.94 1.01 6.37
C HIS A 105 21.21 0.20 7.65
N GLY A 106 20.81 -1.08 7.68
CA GLY A 106 20.93 -1.92 8.87
C GLY A 106 22.35 -1.99 9.43
N ASP A 107 23.35 -2.04 8.57
CA ASP A 107 24.76 -2.10 9.01
C ASP A 107 25.33 -0.72 9.38
N GLY A 108 24.95 0.31 8.63
CA GLY A 108 25.52 1.65 8.82
C GLY A 108 24.85 2.50 9.88
N ARG A 109 23.57 2.24 10.20
CA ARG A 109 22.78 3.07 11.11
C ARG A 109 22.33 2.40 12.39
N PHE A 110 22.49 1.08 12.51
CA PHE A 110 22.17 0.35 13.74
C PHE A 110 23.44 -0.23 14.37
N ALA A 111 23.73 0.20 15.58
CA ALA A 111 24.85 -0.36 16.33
C ALA A 111 24.49 -1.77 16.83
N MET A 112 25.47 -2.66 16.89
CA MET A 112 25.26 -3.99 17.50
C MET A 112 25.02 -3.83 19.00
N TRP A 113 23.98 -4.48 19.54
CA TRP A 113 23.59 -4.41 20.96
C TRP A 113 24.76 -4.69 21.91
N HIS A 114 25.64 -5.63 21.55
CA HIS A 114 26.75 -6.07 22.39
C HIS A 114 28.07 -5.32 22.15
N ARG A 115 28.12 -4.41 21.16
CA ARG A 115 29.35 -3.69 20.79
C ARG A 115 29.27 -2.19 20.99
N GLY A 116 28.46 -1.74 21.92
CA GLY A 116 28.27 -0.30 22.16
C GLY A 116 29.51 0.47 22.63
N ALA A 117 30.58 -0.26 22.98
CA ALA A 117 31.83 0.30 23.50
C ALA A 117 33.08 -0.18 22.75
N ASP A 118 32.95 -0.83 21.58
CA ASP A 118 34.09 -1.30 20.82
C ASP A 118 34.64 -0.17 19.94
N ASP A 119 35.79 0.38 20.34
CA ASP A 119 36.51 1.45 19.62
C ASP A 119 37.05 1.02 18.25
N HIS A 120 37.08 -0.27 17.97
CA HIS A 120 37.55 -0.83 16.69
C HIS A 120 36.42 -1.10 15.69
N ALA A 121 35.17 -0.99 16.09
CA ALA A 121 34.03 -1.13 15.19
C ALA A 121 33.84 0.11 14.32
N ALA A 122 33.39 -0.08 13.09
CA ALA A 122 33.01 1.03 12.22
C ALA A 122 32.01 1.95 12.93
N LYS A 123 32.34 3.25 13.02
CA LYS A 123 31.46 4.23 13.67
C LYS A 123 30.11 4.26 13.00
N THR A 124 29.06 4.00 13.76
CA THR A 124 27.69 4.16 13.30
C THR A 124 27.40 5.67 13.15
N LEU A 125 27.31 6.13 11.92
CA LEU A 125 26.96 7.53 11.61
C LEU A 125 25.44 7.68 11.66
N HIS A 126 24.97 8.73 12.34
CA HIS A 126 23.53 9.01 12.47
C HIS A 126 22.75 7.79 12.98
N ARG A 127 23.11 7.31 14.15
CA ARG A 127 22.49 6.12 14.76
C ARG A 127 20.97 6.24 14.78
N ALA A 128 20.29 5.30 14.12
CA ALA A 128 18.85 5.16 14.14
C ALA A 128 18.38 4.25 15.30
N GLY A 129 19.25 3.37 15.79
CA GLY A 129 18.94 2.45 16.85
C GLY A 129 20.04 1.44 17.08
N VAL A 130 19.68 0.34 17.72
CA VAL A 130 20.55 -0.82 17.95
C VAL A 130 19.90 -2.08 17.37
N ARG A 131 20.72 -3.08 17.03
CA ARG A 131 20.24 -4.39 16.54
C ARG A 131 20.91 -5.52 17.31
N ARG A 132 20.24 -6.64 17.43
CA ARG A 132 20.83 -7.90 17.92
C ARG A 132 20.56 -9.04 16.96
N MET A 133 21.46 -10.00 16.93
CA MET A 133 21.34 -11.21 16.13
C MET A 133 20.45 -12.22 16.85
N LEU A 134 19.61 -12.90 16.11
CA LEU A 134 18.76 -14.00 16.56
C LEU A 134 19.20 -15.28 15.84
N ASN A 135 19.14 -16.42 16.53
CA ASN A 135 19.34 -17.74 15.94
C ASN A 135 18.09 -18.17 15.11
N GLU A 136 18.12 -19.38 14.55
CA GLU A 136 17.00 -19.94 13.77
C GLU A 136 15.70 -20.04 14.58
N ASP A 137 15.81 -20.21 15.90
CA ASP A 137 14.66 -20.28 16.82
C ASP A 137 14.13 -18.92 17.24
N GLY A 138 14.74 -17.82 16.76
CA GLY A 138 14.39 -16.45 17.12
C GLY A 138 14.90 -16.01 18.50
N GLU A 139 15.80 -16.79 19.14
CA GLU A 139 16.40 -16.44 20.41
C GLU A 139 17.65 -15.59 20.21
N PRO A 140 17.93 -14.62 21.12
CA PRO A 140 19.12 -13.79 21.05
C PRO A 140 20.40 -14.63 21.15
N ILE A 141 21.29 -14.46 20.20
CA ILE A 141 22.62 -15.07 20.28
C ILE A 141 23.37 -14.41 21.41
N LYS A 142 23.67 -15.17 22.47
CA LYS A 142 24.45 -14.71 23.63
C LYS A 142 25.92 -14.65 23.23
N THR A 143 26.42 -13.46 23.02
CA THR A 143 27.86 -13.24 22.88
C THR A 143 28.48 -13.22 24.26
N ASN A 144 29.46 -14.05 24.53
CA ASN A 144 30.21 -14.04 25.78
C ASN A 144 30.98 -12.72 25.89
N SER A 145 30.46 -11.79 26.67
CA SER A 145 31.02 -10.44 26.86
C SER A 145 32.33 -10.44 27.68
N GLN A 146 32.83 -11.59 28.15
CA GLN A 146 34.04 -11.66 28.97
C GLN A 146 35.32 -11.85 28.18
N HIS A 147 35.26 -12.15 26.90
CA HIS A 147 36.48 -12.28 26.04
C HIS A 147 36.19 -11.54 24.74
N GLY A 148 36.51 -10.27 24.68
CA GLY A 148 36.41 -9.43 23.50
C GLY A 148 37.30 -9.82 22.30
N ALA A 149 37.69 -11.08 22.20
CA ALA A 149 38.69 -11.53 21.23
C ALA A 149 38.27 -12.71 20.34
N GLU A 150 37.13 -13.34 20.54
CA GLU A 150 36.78 -14.54 19.78
C GLU A 150 35.57 -14.38 18.85
N PHE A 151 35.54 -13.32 18.11
CA PHE A 151 34.80 -13.30 16.86
C PHE A 151 35.70 -13.56 15.64
N GLY A 152 36.87 -14.16 15.85
CA GLY A 152 37.84 -14.43 14.79
C GLY A 152 37.36 -15.42 13.75
N ASP A 153 36.82 -16.56 14.10
CA ASP A 153 36.65 -17.64 13.14
C ASP A 153 35.26 -18.31 13.09
N ASN A 154 34.32 -17.88 13.91
CA ASN A 154 32.93 -18.39 13.92
C ASN A 154 31.86 -17.31 13.73
N MET A 155 32.16 -16.25 13.01
CA MET A 155 31.10 -15.54 12.36
C MET A 155 30.52 -16.49 11.32
N PRO A 156 29.20 -16.81 11.37
CA PRO A 156 28.61 -17.46 10.21
C PRO A 156 28.94 -16.56 9.03
N ALA A 157 29.66 -17.15 8.05
CA ALA A 157 30.09 -16.46 6.86
C ALA A 157 28.92 -15.68 6.34
N ALA A 158 29.12 -14.39 6.21
CA ALA A 158 28.26 -13.41 5.60
C ALA A 158 26.85 -13.92 5.26
N TRP A 159 25.82 -13.52 6.02
CA TRP A 159 24.44 -13.70 5.57
C TRP A 159 24.00 -15.14 5.30
N GLY A 160 24.47 -16.08 6.13
CA GLY A 160 24.07 -17.49 6.06
C GLY A 160 22.59 -17.64 6.36
N GLU A 161 21.95 -18.54 5.65
CA GLU A 161 20.60 -19.03 5.95
C GLU A 161 20.47 -19.29 7.45
N GLY A 162 19.43 -18.72 8.10
CA GLY A 162 19.13 -18.98 9.50
C GLY A 162 19.46 -17.86 10.50
N VAL A 163 20.06 -16.74 10.10
CA VAL A 163 20.28 -15.60 11.00
C VAL A 163 19.30 -14.47 10.71
N SER A 164 18.56 -14.03 11.73
CA SER A 164 17.69 -12.87 11.67
C SER A 164 18.18 -11.75 12.61
N TYR A 165 17.65 -10.55 12.43
CA TYR A 165 17.99 -9.40 13.26
C TYR A 165 16.73 -8.80 13.88
N GLU A 166 16.82 -8.48 15.16
CA GLU A 166 15.85 -7.67 15.86
C GLU A 166 16.37 -6.24 15.98
N TYR A 167 15.54 -5.26 15.65
CA TYR A 167 15.89 -3.84 15.63
C TYR A 167 15.13 -3.09 16.73
N PHE A 168 15.84 -2.25 17.44
CA PHE A 168 15.32 -1.35 18.48
C PHE A 168 15.58 0.10 18.06
N VAL A 169 14.53 0.91 18.07
CA VAL A 169 14.54 2.33 17.69
C VAL A 169 14.38 3.20 18.93
#